data_76ed721cf799a4cf589c689ffe7cc2df
#
_entry.id   76ed721cf799a4cf589c689ffe7cc2df
#
_cell.length_a   1.000
_cell.length_b   1.000
_cell.length_c   1.000
_cell.angle_alpha   90.00
_cell.angle_beta   90.00
_cell.angle_gamma   90.00
#
_symmetry.space_group_name_H-M   'P 1'
#
loop_
_entity.id
_entity.type
_entity.pdbx_description
1 polymer ?
#
loop_
_entity_poly.entity_id
_entity_poly.type
_entity_poly.pdbx_seq_one_letter_code
_entity_poly.pdbx_strand_id
1 'polypeptide(L)'
;RDCMEPSTASYVHQALKLSPATQIFDLSNACLGVLNAMLVGASMIEAGTAQNVLIVSGENGRTLLDNTIKRLNEDLTLDRQTIKPFFANLTIGSGAVAILLRHAKQVSEPKPLLLGGIVQTDSQANHLCEGGTSHNGLFMQTDAPSLLEAGIGLSQKAWKNFKHEMAWNESTPSHIITHQVGHQHQIKLYEALHLNIRKDVSTFKDLGNTGSVALPISL
;
A
#
# COMPACT_ATOMS: atom_id res chain seq x y z
N ARG A 1 -4.53 -12.68 -1.87
CA ARG A 1 -4.65 -13.77 -0.90
C ARG A 1 -5.15 -15.00 -1.63
N ASP A 2 -4.31 -16.03 -1.70
CA ASP A 2 -4.60 -17.23 -2.50
C ASP A 2 -5.61 -18.17 -1.84
N CYS A 3 -5.69 -18.13 -0.51
CA CYS A 3 -6.67 -18.90 0.27
C CYS A 3 -7.17 -18.11 1.48
N MET A 4 -8.36 -18.46 1.95
CA MET A 4 -8.93 -17.84 3.15
C MET A 4 -8.33 -18.45 4.42
N GLU A 5 -8.03 -19.74 4.40
CA GLU A 5 -7.41 -20.52 5.48
C GLU A 5 -6.36 -21.46 4.88
N PRO A 6 -5.24 -21.64 5.60
CA PRO A 6 -4.81 -20.94 6.79
C PRO A 6 -4.37 -19.48 6.50
N SER A 7 -3.97 -18.73 7.55
CA SER A 7 -3.42 -17.39 7.38
C SER A 7 -2.18 -17.40 6.49
N THR A 8 -1.96 -16.35 5.70
CA THR A 8 -0.72 -16.20 4.89
C THR A 8 0.52 -16.23 5.77
N ALA A 9 0.43 -15.67 6.97
CA ALA A 9 1.52 -15.68 7.95
C ALA A 9 1.94 -17.10 8.35
N SER A 10 1.05 -18.12 8.29
CA SER A 10 1.43 -19.51 8.61
C SER A 10 2.39 -20.11 7.59
N TYR A 11 2.24 -19.78 6.30
CA TYR A 11 3.18 -20.21 5.25
C TYR A 11 4.55 -19.57 5.44
N VAL A 12 4.58 -18.28 5.78
CA VAL A 12 5.83 -17.56 6.08
C VAL A 12 6.51 -18.14 7.31
N HIS A 13 5.73 -18.40 8.39
CA HIS A 13 6.22 -19.00 9.61
C HIS A 13 6.87 -20.37 9.33
N GLN A 14 6.22 -21.22 8.57
CA GLN A 14 6.74 -22.54 8.19
C GLN A 14 8.01 -22.43 7.33
N ALA A 15 8.00 -21.57 6.30
CA ALA A 15 9.12 -21.41 5.38
C ALA A 15 10.38 -20.91 6.09
N LEU A 16 10.23 -20.03 7.06
CA LEU A 16 11.33 -19.47 7.86
C LEU A 16 11.67 -20.32 9.08
N LYS A 17 10.94 -21.41 9.34
CA LYS A 17 11.12 -22.29 10.51
C LYS A 17 11.15 -21.50 11.82
N LEU A 18 10.21 -20.56 11.97
CA LEU A 18 10.14 -19.72 13.15
C LEU A 18 9.72 -20.54 14.39
N SER A 19 10.02 -20.03 15.58
CA SER A 19 9.66 -20.67 16.84
C SER A 19 8.14 -20.86 16.96
N PRO A 20 7.67 -21.99 17.51
CA PRO A 20 6.25 -22.18 17.84
C PRO A 20 5.67 -21.13 18.81
N ALA A 21 6.52 -20.39 19.53
CA ALA A 21 6.12 -19.27 20.38
C ALA A 21 5.87 -17.97 19.58
N THR A 22 6.10 -17.97 18.27
CA THR A 22 5.87 -16.78 17.43
C THR A 22 4.37 -16.62 17.20
N GLN A 23 3.82 -15.48 17.62
CA GLN A 23 2.45 -15.10 17.26
C GLN A 23 2.36 -14.77 15.76
N ILE A 24 1.33 -15.27 15.10
CA ILE A 24 1.10 -15.02 13.67
C ILE A 24 -0.34 -14.55 13.44
N PHE A 25 -0.51 -13.62 12.50
CA PHE A 25 -1.81 -13.19 11.98
C PHE A 25 -1.62 -12.43 10.65
N ASP A 26 -2.68 -12.36 9.86
CA ASP A 26 -2.74 -11.52 8.66
C ASP A 26 -3.38 -10.17 9.00
N LEU A 27 -2.87 -9.10 8.38
CA LEU A 27 -3.47 -7.79 8.39
C LEU A 27 -3.80 -7.40 6.95
N SER A 28 -5.05 -7.01 6.69
CA SER A 28 -5.52 -6.67 5.36
C SER A 28 -6.11 -5.26 5.36
N ASN A 29 -5.54 -4.38 4.55
CA ASN A 29 -6.10 -3.06 4.25
C ASN A 29 -5.64 -2.58 2.87
N ALA A 30 -5.85 -3.40 1.84
CA ALA A 30 -5.46 -3.11 0.46
C ALA A 30 -4.03 -2.51 0.40
N CYS A 31 -3.83 -1.42 -0.36
CA CYS A 31 -2.53 -0.78 -0.55
C CYS A 31 -1.89 -0.22 0.73
N LEU A 32 -2.65 -0.08 1.82
CA LEU A 32 -2.16 0.40 3.12
C LEU A 32 -1.74 -0.73 4.07
N GLY A 33 -1.88 -2.01 3.67
CA GLY A 33 -1.64 -3.16 4.54
C GLY A 33 -0.30 -3.12 5.24
N VAL A 34 0.80 -2.87 4.51
CA VAL A 34 2.15 -2.82 5.09
C VAL A 34 2.31 -1.65 6.07
N LEU A 35 1.83 -0.46 5.71
CA LEU A 35 1.94 0.72 6.60
C LEU A 35 1.13 0.53 7.89
N ASN A 36 -0.07 -0.04 7.78
CA ASN A 36 -0.87 -0.37 8.97
C ASN A 36 -0.18 -1.44 9.83
N ALA A 37 0.42 -2.46 9.19
CA ALA A 37 1.19 -3.47 9.91
C ALA A 37 2.41 -2.86 10.64
N MET A 38 3.08 -1.86 10.06
CA MET A 38 4.16 -1.13 10.72
C MET A 38 3.68 -0.40 11.98
N LEU A 39 2.55 0.31 11.91
CA LEU A 39 1.99 1.00 13.07
C LEU A 39 1.52 0.04 14.16
N VAL A 40 0.85 -1.05 13.77
CA VAL A 40 0.43 -2.11 14.72
C VAL A 40 1.65 -2.77 15.36
N GLY A 41 2.65 -3.16 14.56
CA GLY A 41 3.88 -3.77 15.04
C GLY A 41 4.67 -2.86 15.99
N ALA A 42 4.78 -1.57 15.66
CA ALA A 42 5.40 -0.59 16.54
C ALA A 42 4.65 -0.48 17.89
N SER A 43 3.32 -0.42 17.85
CA SER A 43 2.50 -0.39 19.07
C SER A 43 2.67 -1.64 19.91
N MET A 44 2.80 -2.83 19.31
CA MET A 44 3.07 -4.09 20.04
C MET A 44 4.44 -4.07 20.69
N ILE A 45 5.45 -3.51 20.03
CA ILE A 45 6.81 -3.38 20.57
C ILE A 45 6.83 -2.38 21.74
N GLU A 46 6.22 -1.22 21.59
CA GLU A 46 6.14 -0.19 22.64
C GLU A 46 5.34 -0.68 23.86
N ALA A 47 4.28 -1.46 23.66
CA ALA A 47 3.50 -2.09 24.73
C ALA A 47 4.21 -3.27 25.38
N GLY A 48 5.37 -3.70 24.85
CA GLY A 48 6.13 -4.85 25.39
C GLY A 48 5.50 -6.22 25.10
N THR A 49 4.47 -6.30 24.24
CA THR A 49 3.82 -7.57 23.88
C THR A 49 4.59 -8.33 22.78
N ALA A 50 5.49 -7.64 22.07
CA ALA A 50 6.43 -8.23 21.13
C ALA A 50 7.80 -7.57 21.26
N GLN A 51 8.89 -8.33 21.06
CA GLN A 51 10.25 -7.79 21.00
C GLN A 51 10.66 -7.46 19.57
N ASN A 52 10.22 -8.29 18.63
CA ASN A 52 10.48 -8.15 17.21
C ASN A 52 9.18 -8.42 16.46
N VAL A 53 8.94 -7.67 15.38
CA VAL A 53 7.80 -7.89 14.49
C VAL A 53 8.32 -7.98 13.07
N LEU A 54 8.11 -9.14 12.44
CA LEU A 54 8.42 -9.35 11.02
C LEU A 54 7.15 -9.15 10.21
N ILE A 55 7.17 -8.17 9.34
CA ILE A 55 6.10 -7.85 8.39
C ILE A 55 6.53 -8.37 7.03
N VAL A 56 5.70 -9.21 6.42
CA VAL A 56 5.94 -9.74 5.08
C VAL A 56 4.73 -9.45 4.21
N SER A 57 4.95 -8.91 3.02
CA SER A 57 3.91 -8.71 2.03
C SER A 57 4.40 -9.14 0.66
N GLY A 58 3.53 -9.81 -0.08
CA GLY A 58 3.75 -10.19 -1.48
C GLY A 58 2.51 -9.86 -2.30
N GLU A 59 2.72 -9.19 -3.42
CA GLU A 59 1.69 -8.85 -4.38
C GLU A 59 1.97 -9.55 -5.71
N ASN A 60 0.96 -10.22 -6.25
CA ASN A 60 1.00 -10.85 -7.56
C ASN A 60 -0.11 -10.29 -8.44
N GLY A 61 0.23 -9.33 -9.28
CA GLY A 61 -0.70 -8.66 -10.19
C GLY A 61 -1.09 -9.49 -11.42
N ARG A 62 -0.37 -10.60 -11.71
CA ARG A 62 -0.48 -11.35 -12.97
C ARG A 62 -1.90 -11.82 -13.26
N THR A 63 -2.56 -12.43 -12.29
CA THR A 63 -3.91 -12.99 -12.49
C THR A 63 -4.94 -11.89 -12.78
N LEU A 64 -4.88 -10.75 -12.09
CA LEU A 64 -5.77 -9.62 -12.35
C LEU A 64 -5.53 -9.03 -13.74
N LEU A 65 -4.26 -8.87 -14.12
CA LEU A 65 -3.87 -8.35 -15.43
C LEU A 65 -4.35 -9.28 -16.55
N ASP A 66 -4.05 -10.58 -16.47
CA ASP A 66 -4.43 -11.55 -17.49
C ASP A 66 -5.96 -11.62 -17.65
N ASN A 67 -6.73 -11.63 -16.55
CA ASN A 67 -8.19 -11.58 -16.57
C ASN A 67 -8.72 -10.29 -17.20
N THR A 68 -8.09 -9.16 -16.91
CA THR A 68 -8.49 -7.88 -17.48
C THR A 68 -8.24 -7.86 -18.99
N ILE A 69 -7.06 -8.30 -19.44
CA ILE A 69 -6.73 -8.39 -20.87
C ILE A 69 -7.70 -9.32 -21.59
N LYS A 70 -7.97 -10.48 -21.01
CA LYS A 70 -8.96 -11.43 -21.57
C LYS A 70 -10.32 -10.77 -21.75
N ARG A 71 -10.84 -10.12 -20.70
CA ARG A 71 -12.12 -9.43 -20.74
C ARG A 71 -12.17 -8.34 -21.81
N LEU A 72 -11.12 -7.50 -21.89
CA LEU A 72 -11.06 -6.42 -22.89
C LEU A 72 -11.02 -6.92 -24.33
N ASN A 73 -10.52 -8.14 -24.57
CA ASN A 73 -10.47 -8.76 -25.89
C ASN A 73 -11.74 -9.54 -26.28
N GLU A 74 -12.42 -10.13 -25.30
CA GLU A 74 -13.55 -11.05 -25.55
C GLU A 74 -14.92 -10.39 -25.39
N ASP A 75 -15.05 -9.32 -24.60
CA ASP A 75 -16.31 -8.65 -24.34
C ASP A 75 -16.60 -7.58 -25.41
N LEU A 76 -17.33 -7.98 -26.45
CA LEU A 76 -17.71 -7.12 -27.58
C LEU A 76 -18.73 -6.02 -27.20
N THR A 77 -19.24 -6.02 -25.98
CA THR A 77 -20.16 -4.99 -25.48
C THR A 77 -19.43 -3.77 -24.92
N LEU A 78 -18.11 -3.89 -24.69
CA LEU A 78 -17.29 -2.81 -24.16
C LEU A 78 -17.07 -1.70 -25.21
N ASP A 79 -17.28 -0.48 -24.77
CA ASP A 79 -16.98 0.74 -25.52
C ASP A 79 -15.93 1.59 -24.82
N ARG A 80 -15.61 2.76 -25.41
CA ARG A 80 -14.61 3.69 -24.87
C ARG A 80 -14.92 4.19 -23.46
N GLN A 81 -16.17 4.18 -23.01
CA GLN A 81 -16.55 4.63 -21.67
C GLN A 81 -16.47 3.47 -20.67
N THR A 82 -17.01 2.32 -21.06
CA THR A 82 -17.10 1.13 -20.21
C THR A 82 -15.76 0.43 -19.94
N ILE A 83 -14.71 0.70 -20.76
CA ILE A 83 -13.35 0.19 -20.51
C ILE A 83 -12.56 1.00 -19.46
N LYS A 84 -12.93 2.27 -19.21
CA LYS A 84 -12.16 3.15 -18.32
C LYS A 84 -11.93 2.59 -16.92
N PRO A 85 -12.93 1.95 -16.25
CA PRO A 85 -12.75 1.37 -14.92
C PRO A 85 -11.67 0.30 -14.83
N PHE A 86 -11.25 -0.28 -15.97
CA PHE A 86 -10.24 -1.35 -16.03
C PHE A 86 -8.82 -0.84 -16.29
N PHE A 87 -8.62 0.45 -16.62
CA PHE A 87 -7.30 0.97 -16.96
C PHE A 87 -6.30 0.86 -15.81
N ALA A 88 -6.74 1.03 -14.57
CA ALA A 88 -5.88 0.86 -13.41
C ALA A 88 -5.28 -0.56 -13.33
N ASN A 89 -6.02 -1.57 -13.79
CA ASN A 89 -5.57 -2.97 -13.76
C ASN A 89 -4.40 -3.23 -14.71
N LEU A 90 -4.30 -2.45 -15.80
CA LEU A 90 -3.22 -2.60 -16.81
C LEU A 90 -1.87 -2.09 -16.30
N THR A 91 -1.86 -1.39 -15.16
CA THR A 91 -0.64 -0.87 -14.53
C THR A 91 -0.25 -1.61 -13.26
N ILE A 92 -0.98 -2.65 -12.90
CA ILE A 92 -0.69 -3.48 -11.72
C ILE A 92 0.63 -4.21 -11.92
N GLY A 93 1.49 -4.12 -10.90
CA GLY A 93 2.76 -4.82 -10.84
C GLY A 93 2.76 -5.95 -9.80
N SER A 94 3.93 -6.57 -9.65
CA SER A 94 4.18 -7.61 -8.64
C SER A 94 5.44 -7.27 -7.86
N GLY A 95 5.46 -7.63 -6.58
CA GLY A 95 6.61 -7.39 -5.72
C GLY A 95 6.45 -8.05 -4.36
N ALA A 96 7.53 -8.08 -3.60
CA ALA A 96 7.51 -8.56 -2.22
C ALA A 96 8.47 -7.75 -1.35
N VAL A 97 8.09 -7.56 -0.08
CA VAL A 97 8.93 -6.92 0.92
C VAL A 97 8.88 -7.66 2.24
N ALA A 98 9.95 -7.55 3.00
CA ALA A 98 10.01 -7.98 4.39
C ALA A 98 10.61 -6.83 5.23
N ILE A 99 9.94 -6.46 6.32
CA ILE A 99 10.36 -5.42 7.25
C ILE A 99 10.46 -6.02 8.64
N LEU A 100 11.63 -5.90 9.26
CA LEU A 100 11.84 -6.29 10.64
C LEU A 100 11.84 -5.04 11.53
N LEU A 101 10.84 -4.92 12.39
CA LEU A 101 10.77 -3.88 13.41
C LEU A 101 11.35 -4.40 14.73
N ARG A 102 12.14 -3.56 15.40
CA ARG A 102 12.71 -3.80 16.72
C ARG A 102 12.70 -2.51 17.54
N HIS A 103 12.66 -2.62 18.86
CA HIS A 103 12.81 -1.45 19.70
C HIS A 103 14.20 -0.83 19.52
N ALA A 104 14.27 0.51 19.34
CA ALA A 104 15.53 1.23 19.05
C ALA A 104 16.63 0.93 20.09
N LYS A 105 16.29 0.77 21.37
CA LYS A 105 17.25 0.42 22.42
C LYS A 105 17.91 -0.95 22.27
N GLN A 106 17.38 -1.82 21.41
CA GLN A 106 17.92 -3.16 21.15
C GLN A 106 18.82 -3.23 19.93
N VAL A 107 19.05 -2.08 19.28
CA VAL A 107 19.84 -2.00 18.03
C VAL A 107 21.14 -1.27 18.33
N SER A 108 22.28 -1.94 18.14
CA SER A 108 23.60 -1.40 18.43
C SER A 108 24.15 -0.47 17.35
N GLU A 109 23.65 -0.59 16.12
CA GLU A 109 24.09 0.22 14.98
C GLU A 109 22.99 1.21 14.56
N PRO A 110 23.35 2.38 14.00
CA PRO A 110 22.39 3.30 13.43
C PRO A 110 21.55 2.61 12.34
N LYS A 111 20.24 2.62 12.49
CA LYS A 111 19.27 2.08 11.54
C LYS A 111 18.16 3.11 11.33
N PRO A 112 17.42 3.06 10.21
CA PRO A 112 16.24 3.89 10.03
C PRO A 112 15.26 3.71 11.19
N LEU A 113 14.67 4.81 11.65
CA LEU A 113 13.70 4.82 12.74
C LEU A 113 12.30 5.08 12.21
N LEU A 114 11.33 4.31 12.64
CA LEU A 114 9.93 4.65 12.51
C LEU A 114 9.56 5.66 13.59
N LEU A 115 9.46 6.93 13.23
CA LEU A 115 9.20 8.02 14.16
C LEU A 115 7.73 8.12 14.58
N GLY A 116 6.83 7.66 13.73
CA GLY A 116 5.39 7.72 13.95
C GLY A 116 4.61 7.76 12.67
N GLY A 117 3.32 8.02 12.77
CA GLY A 117 2.42 8.14 11.63
C GLY A 117 1.02 8.55 12.10
N ILE A 118 0.23 9.03 11.18
CA ILE A 118 -1.18 9.29 11.40
C ILE A 118 -2.03 8.48 10.42
N VAL A 119 -3.27 8.24 10.79
CA VAL A 119 -4.26 7.57 9.92
C VAL A 119 -5.47 8.47 9.77
N GLN A 120 -5.96 8.58 8.54
CA GLN A 120 -7.22 9.23 8.19
C GLN A 120 -8.03 8.31 7.29
N THR A 121 -9.33 8.26 7.51
CA THR A 121 -10.23 7.39 6.75
C THR A 121 -11.43 8.18 6.26
N ASP A 122 -11.79 7.97 4.99
CA ASP A 122 -13.05 8.42 4.41
C ASP A 122 -13.79 7.21 3.81
N SER A 123 -14.69 6.63 4.59
CA SER A 123 -15.46 5.46 4.17
C SER A 123 -16.62 5.81 3.21
N GLN A 124 -16.93 7.09 3.00
CA GLN A 124 -17.95 7.50 2.03
C GLN A 124 -17.50 7.27 0.59
N ALA A 125 -16.18 7.21 0.37
CA ALA A 125 -15.55 6.98 -0.93
C ALA A 125 -15.27 5.49 -1.23
N ASN A 126 -15.75 4.54 -0.43
CA ASN A 126 -15.41 3.11 -0.56
C ASN A 126 -15.85 2.49 -1.90
N HIS A 127 -16.94 2.98 -2.49
CA HIS A 127 -17.49 2.53 -3.77
C HIS A 127 -16.66 2.94 -5.00
N LEU A 128 -15.67 3.83 -4.83
CA LEU A 128 -14.86 4.36 -5.95
C LEU A 128 -13.79 3.38 -6.43
N CYS A 129 -13.45 2.38 -5.62
CA CYS A 129 -12.55 1.30 -6.01
C CYS A 129 -13.00 0.01 -5.33
N GLU A 130 -13.50 -0.91 -6.13
CA GLU A 130 -13.97 -2.22 -5.65
C GLU A 130 -13.24 -3.34 -6.37
N GLY A 131 -12.88 -4.37 -5.63
CA GLY A 131 -12.24 -5.55 -6.17
C GLY A 131 -12.61 -6.80 -5.38
N GLY A 132 -12.54 -7.94 -6.05
CA GLY A 132 -12.91 -9.22 -5.44
C GLY A 132 -12.74 -10.40 -6.37
N THR A 133 -13.33 -11.52 -5.97
CA THR A 133 -13.36 -12.76 -6.76
C THR A 133 -14.78 -13.01 -7.25
N SER A 134 -14.92 -13.27 -8.54
CA SER A 134 -16.15 -13.72 -9.18
C SER A 134 -15.94 -15.11 -9.80
N HIS A 135 -16.99 -15.70 -10.42
CA HIS A 135 -16.84 -16.93 -11.20
C HIS A 135 -15.92 -16.78 -12.42
N ASN A 136 -15.64 -15.55 -12.84
CA ASN A 136 -14.68 -15.25 -13.92
C ASN A 136 -13.28 -14.91 -13.39
N GLY A 137 -13.01 -15.14 -12.10
CA GLY A 137 -11.73 -14.87 -11.44
C GLY A 137 -11.66 -13.49 -10.75
N LEU A 138 -10.45 -13.01 -10.51
CA LEU A 138 -10.21 -11.72 -9.89
C LEU A 138 -10.67 -10.59 -10.80
N PHE A 139 -11.34 -9.60 -10.20
CA PHE A 139 -11.72 -8.37 -10.88
C PHE A 139 -11.41 -7.16 -10.00
N MET A 140 -11.22 -6.01 -10.62
CA MET A 140 -11.16 -4.71 -9.97
C MET A 140 -11.77 -3.67 -10.91
N GLN A 141 -12.52 -2.73 -10.35
CA GLN A 141 -13.10 -1.59 -11.05
C GLN A 141 -12.79 -0.32 -10.26
N THR A 142 -12.35 0.72 -10.94
CA THR A 142 -11.91 1.96 -10.31
C THR A 142 -12.48 3.17 -11.06
N ASP A 143 -13.23 4.01 -10.37
CA ASP A 143 -13.49 5.38 -10.82
C ASP A 143 -12.27 6.25 -10.47
N ALA A 144 -11.26 6.19 -11.33
CA ALA A 144 -9.97 6.82 -11.06
C ALA A 144 -10.05 8.36 -10.89
N PRO A 145 -10.86 9.12 -11.66
CA PRO A 145 -11.00 10.56 -11.44
C PRO A 145 -11.59 10.91 -10.07
N SER A 146 -12.71 10.28 -9.69
CA SER A 146 -13.38 10.55 -8.41
C SER A 146 -12.53 10.07 -7.23
N LEU A 147 -11.87 8.92 -7.37
CA LEU A 147 -10.95 8.40 -6.35
C LEU A 147 -9.76 9.34 -6.13
N LEU A 148 -9.21 9.91 -7.19
CA LEU A 148 -8.12 10.88 -7.10
C LEU A 148 -8.56 12.13 -6.34
N GLU A 149 -9.73 12.68 -6.64
CA GLU A 149 -10.27 13.87 -5.97
C GLU A 149 -10.51 13.63 -4.48
N ALA A 150 -11.19 12.54 -4.14
CA ALA A 150 -11.42 12.13 -2.75
C ALA A 150 -10.10 11.90 -2.00
N GLY A 151 -9.14 11.21 -2.64
CA GLY A 151 -7.83 10.94 -2.08
C GLY A 151 -7.00 12.20 -1.81
N ILE A 152 -7.04 13.19 -2.71
CA ILE A 152 -6.39 14.49 -2.52
C ILE A 152 -6.99 15.22 -1.31
N GLY A 153 -8.31 15.31 -1.22
CA GLY A 153 -8.98 15.97 -0.09
C GLY A 153 -8.64 15.31 1.26
N LEU A 154 -8.60 13.99 1.30
CA LEU A 154 -8.20 13.24 2.49
C LEU A 154 -6.72 13.45 2.82
N SER A 155 -5.85 13.44 1.82
CA SER A 155 -4.41 13.64 1.97
C SER A 155 -4.07 15.03 2.52
N GLN A 156 -4.78 16.07 2.11
CA GLN A 156 -4.60 17.42 2.66
C GLN A 156 -4.91 17.48 4.16
N LYS A 157 -6.00 16.83 4.60
CA LYS A 157 -6.34 16.72 6.03
C LYS A 157 -5.28 15.91 6.78
N ALA A 158 -4.86 14.78 6.21
CA ALA A 158 -3.84 13.92 6.78
C ALA A 158 -2.50 14.67 6.92
N TRP A 159 -2.03 15.35 5.87
CA TRP A 159 -0.77 16.10 5.88
C TRP A 159 -0.79 17.24 6.88
N LYS A 160 -1.91 17.97 7.00
CA LYS A 160 -2.07 19.00 8.02
C LYS A 160 -1.91 18.45 9.43
N ASN A 161 -2.58 17.34 9.74
CA ASN A 161 -2.50 16.69 11.04
C ASN A 161 -1.10 16.13 11.31
N PHE A 162 -0.49 15.49 10.31
CA PHE A 162 0.87 14.94 10.41
C PHE A 162 1.90 16.05 10.74
N LYS A 163 1.83 17.18 10.03
CA LYS A 163 2.72 18.31 10.30
C LYS A 163 2.58 18.82 11.73
N HIS A 164 1.35 18.87 12.25
CA HIS A 164 1.09 19.28 13.62
C HIS A 164 1.70 18.29 14.63
N GLU A 165 1.40 17.00 14.47
CA GLU A 165 1.87 15.94 15.39
C GLU A 165 3.38 15.78 15.40
N MET A 166 4.02 15.88 14.24
CA MET A 166 5.45 15.65 14.08
C MET A 166 6.27 16.96 14.18
N ALA A 167 5.63 18.12 14.33
CA ALA A 167 6.25 19.44 14.24
C ALA A 167 7.05 19.63 12.93
N TRP A 168 6.50 19.13 11.81
CA TRP A 168 7.12 19.22 10.48
C TRP A 168 6.47 20.31 9.63
N ASN A 169 7.14 20.65 8.53
CA ASN A 169 6.64 21.50 7.46
C ASN A 169 7.00 20.90 6.09
N GLU A 170 6.63 21.56 5.00
CA GLU A 170 6.81 21.08 3.63
C GLU A 170 8.29 20.93 3.24
N SER A 171 9.20 21.61 3.91
CA SER A 171 10.65 21.53 3.66
C SER A 171 11.34 20.41 4.46
N THR A 172 10.73 19.95 5.55
CA THR A 172 11.32 18.99 6.48
C THR A 172 11.70 17.65 5.83
N PRO A 173 10.84 16.98 5.02
CA PRO A 173 11.22 15.72 4.38
C PRO A 173 12.38 15.92 3.40
N SER A 174 13.40 15.09 3.47
CA SER A 174 14.47 15.02 2.46
C SER A 174 14.03 14.19 1.25
N HIS A 175 13.25 13.14 1.47
CA HIS A 175 12.67 12.28 0.44
C HIS A 175 11.19 12.08 0.75
N ILE A 176 10.40 11.84 -0.29
CA ILE A 176 8.95 11.63 -0.20
C ILE A 176 8.61 10.43 -1.06
N ILE A 177 7.90 9.46 -0.50
CA ILE A 177 7.43 8.28 -1.21
C ILE A 177 5.92 8.28 -1.12
N THR A 178 5.25 8.44 -2.27
CA THR A 178 3.80 8.37 -2.35
C THR A 178 3.34 7.01 -2.87
N HIS A 179 2.06 6.70 -2.78
CA HIS A 179 1.52 5.50 -3.41
C HIS A 179 1.68 5.57 -4.94
N GLN A 180 2.20 4.49 -5.52
CA GLN A 180 2.63 4.41 -6.92
C GLN A 180 1.47 4.00 -7.84
N VAL A 181 0.59 4.94 -8.20
CA VAL A 181 -0.62 4.68 -9.01
C VAL A 181 -0.63 5.38 -10.37
N GLY A 182 0.32 6.27 -10.63
CA GLY A 182 0.48 6.93 -11.93
C GLY A 182 0.95 8.37 -11.83
N HIS A 183 1.56 8.85 -12.91
CA HIS A 183 2.23 10.15 -12.94
C HIS A 183 1.28 11.34 -12.70
N GLN A 184 0.08 11.31 -13.27
CA GLN A 184 -0.90 12.39 -13.07
C GLN A 184 -1.39 12.47 -11.63
N HIS A 185 -1.58 11.32 -10.97
CA HIS A 185 -1.91 11.26 -9.55
C HIS A 185 -0.79 11.87 -8.70
N GLN A 186 0.44 11.50 -8.98
CA GLN A 186 1.63 12.02 -8.32
C GLN A 186 1.70 13.54 -8.41
N ILE A 187 1.64 14.13 -9.64
CA ILE A 187 1.70 15.57 -9.84
C ILE A 187 0.62 16.29 -9.02
N LYS A 188 -0.65 15.87 -9.16
CA LYS A 188 -1.77 16.52 -8.46
C LYS A 188 -1.65 16.42 -6.95
N LEU A 189 -1.15 15.30 -6.43
CA LEU A 189 -0.93 15.12 -4.99
C LEU A 189 0.15 16.09 -4.48
N TYR A 190 1.28 16.18 -5.19
CA TYR A 190 2.38 17.08 -4.80
C TYR A 190 1.96 18.54 -4.84
N GLU A 191 1.22 18.95 -5.88
CA GLU A 191 0.65 20.31 -6.00
C GLU A 191 -0.30 20.61 -4.82
N ALA A 192 -1.23 19.71 -4.55
CA ALA A 192 -2.25 19.88 -3.50
C ALA A 192 -1.65 19.93 -2.08
N LEU A 193 -0.54 19.25 -1.84
CA LEU A 193 0.15 19.22 -0.55
C LEU A 193 1.29 20.25 -0.46
N HIS A 194 1.53 21.04 -1.52
CA HIS A 194 2.65 22.00 -1.64
C HIS A 194 4.02 21.34 -1.40
N LEU A 195 4.18 20.08 -1.84
CA LEU A 195 5.41 19.34 -1.69
C LEU A 195 6.32 19.52 -2.91
N ASN A 196 7.63 19.45 -2.68
CA ASN A 196 8.61 19.55 -3.76
C ASN A 196 8.76 18.20 -4.47
N ILE A 197 8.27 18.10 -5.71
CA ILE A 197 8.32 16.87 -6.52
C ILE A 197 9.76 16.38 -6.80
N ARG A 198 10.77 17.24 -6.69
CA ARG A 198 12.19 16.81 -6.82
C ARG A 198 12.66 15.92 -5.67
N LYS A 199 11.90 15.86 -4.57
CA LYS A 199 12.15 14.97 -3.43
C LYS A 199 11.45 13.61 -3.58
N ASP A 200 10.70 13.41 -4.67
CA ASP A 200 9.99 12.16 -4.93
C ASP A 200 10.95 11.00 -5.20
N VAL A 201 10.61 9.86 -4.63
CA VAL A 201 11.22 8.57 -4.95
C VAL A 201 10.14 7.70 -5.56
N SER A 202 10.20 7.50 -6.87
CA SER A 202 9.19 6.77 -7.62
C SER A 202 9.77 5.53 -8.29
N THR A 203 9.07 4.42 -8.12
CA THR A 203 9.34 3.14 -8.79
C THR A 203 8.24 2.76 -9.78
N PHE A 204 7.21 3.59 -9.94
CA PHE A 204 6.05 3.29 -10.79
C PHE A 204 6.42 3.00 -12.24
N LYS A 205 7.38 3.71 -12.81
CA LYS A 205 7.80 3.53 -14.21
C LYS A 205 8.32 2.11 -14.48
N ASP A 206 9.00 1.53 -13.50
CA ASP A 206 9.69 0.24 -13.66
C ASP A 206 8.87 -0.93 -13.09
N LEU A 207 8.12 -0.69 -12.01
CA LEU A 207 7.43 -1.74 -11.26
C LEU A 207 5.90 -1.67 -11.36
N GLY A 208 5.35 -0.56 -11.85
CA GLY A 208 3.90 -0.32 -11.85
C GLY A 208 3.35 -0.11 -10.42
N ASN A 209 2.04 -0.32 -10.27
CA ASN A 209 1.38 -0.31 -8.98
C ASN A 209 1.48 -1.69 -8.33
N THR A 210 2.38 -1.84 -7.39
CA THR A 210 2.62 -3.08 -6.63
C THR A 210 1.81 -3.16 -5.33
N GLY A 211 0.63 -2.51 -5.28
CA GLY A 211 -0.31 -2.61 -4.15
C GLY A 211 0.30 -2.17 -2.83
N SER A 212 0.20 -3.00 -1.80
CA SER A 212 0.71 -2.72 -0.45
C SER A 212 2.24 -2.66 -0.37
N VAL A 213 2.92 -3.23 -1.37
CA VAL A 213 4.39 -3.26 -1.48
C VAL A 213 4.95 -1.96 -2.09
N ALA A 214 4.11 -1.15 -2.77
CA ALA A 214 4.54 0.00 -3.56
C ALA A 214 5.35 1.05 -2.77
N LEU A 215 4.93 1.37 -1.54
CA LEU A 215 5.66 2.31 -0.68
C LEU A 215 6.96 1.69 -0.14
N PRO A 216 6.92 0.52 0.52
CA PRO A 216 8.12 -0.05 1.13
C PRO A 216 9.17 -0.53 0.13
N ILE A 217 8.82 -0.88 -1.10
CA ILE A 217 9.80 -1.26 -2.13
C ILE A 217 10.57 -0.05 -2.68
N SER A 218 10.05 1.15 -2.47
CA SER A 218 10.69 2.41 -2.86
C SER A 218 11.60 2.98 -1.76
N LEU A 219 11.64 2.36 -0.60
CA LEU A 219 12.42 2.76 0.58
C LEU A 219 13.84 2.21 0.52
#